data_a96ada81b7ad9c218cb155aa1840732e
#
_entry.id   a96ada81b7ad9c218cb155aa1840732e
#
_cell.length_a   1.000
_cell.length_b   1.000
_cell.length_c   1.000
_cell.angle_alpha   90.00
_cell.angle_beta   90.00
_cell.angle_gamma   90.00
#
_symmetry.space_group_name_H-M   'P 1'
#
loop_
_entity.id
_entity.type
_entity.pdbx_description
1 polymer ?
#
loop_
_entity_poly.entity_id
_entity_poly.type
_entity_poly.pdbx_seq_one_letter_code
_entity_poly.pdbx_strand_id
1 'polypeptide(L)'
;MKHYLVAGGAGFLGSHLSKRLLDDGNNVTVVDNLCTGNIENIKSHLSRDNFIYLNRDINDIRDSDIFRGDKFHGIFNLACPASPIHYQNIPIETTLTCVIGTNNLLKLAVKHGCKILQASTSEVYGDPEISPQHEHYLGHVNSYGPRACYDEGKRAAEALFYDYKRIHGVNTRIVRIFNTYGPNMSVADGRVVSNFIVQALRGEDITIYGDGSQSRSFCYFSDLIDAMLTVFNSDIQTPVNIGNPGEFTMLELAQKIIKLTHSNSKIVYMPLPGDDPKQRRPDIGLVNSLGWSPKIPLENGLYTTIDYFKEKLSH
;
A
#
# COMPACT_ATOMS: atom_id res chain seq x y z
N MET A 1 -0.05 -27.01 -3.31
CA MET A 1 0.25 -25.73 -3.97
C MET A 1 -1.04 -24.93 -3.99
N LYS A 2 -1.06 -23.68 -3.48
CA LYS A 2 -2.25 -22.83 -3.48
C LYS A 2 -2.17 -21.86 -4.65
N HIS A 3 -3.31 -21.34 -5.11
CA HIS A 3 -3.37 -20.35 -6.18
C HIS A 3 -3.93 -19.04 -5.66
N TYR A 4 -3.20 -17.94 -5.82
CA TYR A 4 -3.59 -16.62 -5.35
C TYR A 4 -3.75 -15.63 -6.51
N LEU A 5 -4.75 -14.76 -6.41
CA LEU A 5 -4.91 -13.60 -7.27
C LEU A 5 -4.40 -12.36 -6.54
N VAL A 6 -3.49 -11.62 -7.16
CA VAL A 6 -2.99 -10.34 -6.66
C VAL A 6 -3.37 -9.23 -7.64
N ALA A 7 -4.40 -8.47 -7.31
CA ALA A 7 -4.78 -7.27 -8.05
C ALA A 7 -3.88 -6.11 -7.63
N GLY A 8 -3.33 -5.36 -8.60
CA GLY A 8 -2.29 -4.36 -8.37
C GLY A 8 -0.90 -4.98 -8.14
N GLY A 9 -0.66 -6.17 -8.69
CA GLY A 9 0.55 -6.96 -8.42
C GLY A 9 1.83 -6.45 -9.10
N ALA A 10 1.75 -5.51 -10.05
CA ALA A 10 2.92 -4.83 -10.63
C ALA A 10 3.26 -3.51 -9.89
N GLY A 11 2.44 -3.13 -8.90
CA GLY A 11 2.70 -1.99 -8.01
C GLY A 11 3.77 -2.27 -6.96
N PHE A 12 4.07 -1.28 -6.13
CA PHE A 12 5.07 -1.35 -5.05
C PHE A 12 4.85 -2.58 -4.15
N LEU A 13 3.79 -2.59 -3.35
CA LEU A 13 3.53 -3.68 -2.39
C LEU A 13 3.09 -4.97 -3.09
N GLY A 14 2.33 -4.86 -4.19
CA GLY A 14 1.83 -6.01 -4.92
C GLY A 14 2.94 -6.88 -5.51
N SER A 15 4.02 -6.28 -6.01
CA SER A 15 5.18 -7.01 -6.54
C SER A 15 5.94 -7.79 -5.46
N HIS A 16 6.11 -7.19 -4.29
CA HIS A 16 6.74 -7.85 -3.14
C HIS A 16 5.86 -8.99 -2.58
N LEU A 17 4.54 -8.77 -2.49
CA LEU A 17 3.61 -9.83 -2.09
C LEU A 17 3.62 -10.99 -3.09
N SER A 18 3.56 -10.68 -4.39
CA SER A 18 3.62 -11.69 -5.44
C SER A 18 4.90 -12.52 -5.37
N LYS A 19 6.06 -11.86 -5.20
CA LYS A 19 7.34 -12.52 -5.00
C LYS A 19 7.30 -13.46 -3.79
N ARG A 20 6.81 -12.99 -2.64
CA ARG A 20 6.73 -13.79 -1.41
C ARG A 20 5.84 -15.02 -1.59
N LEU A 21 4.68 -14.88 -2.19
CA LEU A 21 3.77 -16.01 -2.46
C LEU A 21 4.40 -17.04 -3.41
N LEU A 22 5.13 -16.59 -4.42
CA LEU A 22 5.85 -17.46 -5.36
C LEU A 22 7.00 -18.21 -4.67
N ASP A 23 7.76 -17.52 -3.83
CA ASP A 23 8.89 -18.10 -3.07
C ASP A 23 8.41 -19.10 -2.02
N ASP A 24 7.19 -18.92 -1.49
CA ASP A 24 6.49 -19.89 -0.63
C ASP A 24 5.91 -21.09 -1.42
N GLY A 25 6.22 -21.22 -2.73
CA GLY A 25 5.84 -22.35 -3.58
C GLY A 25 4.40 -22.32 -4.08
N ASN A 26 3.74 -21.17 -4.12
CA ASN A 26 2.38 -21.04 -4.60
C ASN A 26 2.31 -20.59 -6.08
N ASN A 27 1.14 -20.81 -6.70
CA ASN A 27 0.78 -20.20 -7.98
C ASN A 27 0.27 -18.79 -7.75
N VAL A 28 0.67 -17.85 -8.58
CA VAL A 28 0.24 -16.44 -8.49
C VAL A 28 -0.24 -15.95 -9.85
N THR A 29 -1.47 -15.44 -9.88
CA THR A 29 -1.98 -14.63 -10.99
C THR A 29 -1.98 -13.17 -10.57
N VAL A 30 -1.26 -12.34 -11.31
CA VAL A 30 -1.26 -10.88 -11.14
C VAL A 30 -2.20 -10.26 -12.16
N VAL A 31 -3.05 -9.35 -11.70
CA VAL A 31 -3.86 -8.47 -12.55
C VAL A 31 -3.44 -7.03 -12.27
N ASP A 32 -2.99 -6.33 -13.31
CA ASP A 32 -2.57 -4.93 -13.23
C ASP A 32 -2.68 -4.29 -14.61
N ASN A 33 -3.23 -3.08 -14.69
CA ASN A 33 -3.34 -2.32 -15.94
C ASN A 33 -2.13 -1.40 -16.19
N LEU A 34 -1.15 -1.43 -15.28
CA LEU A 34 0.07 -0.60 -15.28
C LEU A 34 -0.19 0.92 -15.22
N CYS A 35 -1.36 1.35 -14.75
CA CYS A 35 -1.68 2.77 -14.61
C CYS A 35 -0.68 3.48 -13.66
N THR A 36 -0.36 2.85 -12.53
CA THR A 36 0.70 3.28 -11.60
C THR A 36 1.70 2.17 -11.29
N GLY A 37 1.41 0.96 -11.73
CA GLY A 37 2.31 -0.19 -11.65
C GLY A 37 3.42 -0.12 -12.72
N ASN A 38 4.46 -0.93 -12.52
CA ASN A 38 5.57 -1.03 -13.47
C ASN A 38 5.89 -2.51 -13.74
N ILE A 39 5.91 -2.89 -15.01
CA ILE A 39 6.21 -4.27 -15.44
C ILE A 39 7.60 -4.74 -14.94
N GLU A 40 8.56 -3.81 -14.81
CA GLU A 40 9.90 -4.12 -14.31
C GLU A 40 9.88 -4.69 -12.88
N ASN A 41 8.86 -4.32 -12.05
CA ASN A 41 8.72 -4.84 -10.70
C ASN A 41 8.41 -6.34 -10.65
N ILE A 42 7.86 -6.90 -11.73
CA ILE A 42 7.48 -8.32 -11.83
C ILE A 42 8.23 -9.06 -12.95
N LYS A 43 9.15 -8.39 -13.64
CA LYS A 43 9.87 -8.93 -14.79
C LYS A 43 10.57 -10.26 -14.50
N SER A 44 11.21 -10.38 -13.33
CA SER A 44 11.88 -11.60 -12.90
C SER A 44 10.93 -12.80 -12.67
N HIS A 45 9.62 -12.57 -12.65
CA HIS A 45 8.61 -13.60 -12.44
C HIS A 45 7.97 -14.08 -13.73
N LEU A 46 8.07 -13.30 -14.84
CA LEU A 46 7.39 -13.58 -16.10
C LEU A 46 7.79 -14.92 -16.73
N SER A 47 8.98 -15.44 -16.42
CA SER A 47 9.49 -16.74 -16.92
C SER A 47 9.19 -17.92 -15.99
N ARG A 48 8.50 -17.71 -14.86
CA ARG A 48 8.18 -18.78 -13.90
C ARG A 48 6.90 -19.50 -14.32
N ASP A 49 6.88 -20.82 -14.31
CA ASP A 49 5.70 -21.64 -14.67
C ASP A 49 4.52 -21.44 -13.73
N ASN A 50 4.79 -21.03 -12.46
CA ASN A 50 3.79 -20.78 -11.45
C ASN A 50 3.34 -19.30 -11.36
N PHE A 51 3.63 -18.49 -12.40
CA PHE A 51 3.27 -17.08 -12.46
C PHE A 51 2.50 -16.74 -13.74
N ILE A 52 1.40 -16.00 -13.58
CA ILE A 52 0.60 -15.48 -14.69
C ILE A 52 0.44 -13.97 -14.50
N TYR A 53 0.75 -13.19 -15.53
CA TYR A 53 0.45 -11.77 -15.58
C TYR A 53 -0.66 -11.49 -16.59
N LEU A 54 -1.66 -10.74 -16.16
CA LEU A 54 -2.77 -10.29 -16.99
C LEU A 54 -2.82 -8.76 -16.97
N ASN A 55 -2.54 -8.16 -18.13
CA ASN A 55 -2.73 -6.72 -18.31
C ASN A 55 -4.22 -6.42 -18.46
N ARG A 56 -4.89 -6.13 -17.35
CA ARG A 56 -6.34 -5.86 -17.28
C ARG A 56 -6.64 -4.88 -16.17
N ASP A 57 -7.69 -4.08 -16.38
CA ASP A 57 -8.30 -3.26 -15.33
C ASP A 57 -9.27 -4.09 -14.50
N ILE A 58 -9.22 -3.95 -13.17
CA ILE A 58 -10.14 -4.65 -12.28
C ILE A 58 -11.57 -4.12 -12.39
N ASN A 59 -11.76 -2.92 -12.95
CA ASN A 59 -13.10 -2.37 -13.21
C ASN A 59 -13.86 -3.18 -14.26
N ASP A 60 -13.15 -3.78 -15.22
CA ASP A 60 -13.73 -4.54 -16.34
C ASP A 60 -13.49 -6.05 -16.21
N ILE A 61 -12.84 -6.49 -15.12
CA ILE A 61 -12.44 -7.89 -14.98
C ILE A 61 -13.62 -8.82 -14.81
N ARG A 62 -13.62 -9.91 -15.58
CA ARG A 62 -14.58 -11.01 -15.48
C ARG A 62 -13.87 -12.29 -15.13
N ASP A 63 -14.57 -13.23 -14.53
CA ASP A 63 -14.02 -14.54 -14.20
C ASP A 63 -13.45 -15.27 -15.43
N SER A 64 -14.15 -15.19 -16.57
CA SER A 64 -13.69 -15.77 -17.86
C SER A 64 -12.33 -15.26 -18.30
N ASP A 65 -11.92 -14.07 -17.86
CA ASP A 65 -10.66 -13.44 -18.25
C ASP A 65 -9.46 -13.98 -17.45
N ILE A 66 -9.72 -14.48 -16.23
CA ILE A 66 -8.71 -14.87 -15.25
C ILE A 66 -8.72 -16.35 -14.93
N PHE A 67 -9.86 -17.03 -15.12
CA PHE A 67 -10.01 -18.42 -14.72
C PHE A 67 -9.46 -19.38 -15.78
N ARG A 68 -8.44 -20.14 -15.42
CA ARG A 68 -7.83 -21.18 -16.27
C ARG A 68 -7.96 -22.58 -15.64
N GLY A 69 -9.05 -22.84 -14.91
CA GLY A 69 -9.38 -24.18 -14.41
C GLY A 69 -9.19 -24.39 -12.90
N ASP A 70 -8.27 -23.70 -12.23
CA ASP A 70 -8.02 -23.88 -10.81
C ASP A 70 -8.67 -22.76 -9.98
N LYS A 71 -9.43 -23.14 -8.93
CA LYS A 71 -10.03 -22.18 -8.01
C LYS A 71 -8.94 -21.38 -7.27
N PHE A 72 -9.17 -20.09 -7.13
CA PHE A 72 -8.34 -19.29 -6.23
C PHE A 72 -8.55 -19.71 -4.77
N HIS A 73 -7.45 -19.79 -4.03
CA HIS A 73 -7.43 -20.00 -2.59
C HIS A 73 -7.55 -18.68 -1.83
N GLY A 74 -7.17 -17.60 -2.49
CA GLY A 74 -7.27 -16.26 -1.93
C GLY A 74 -7.04 -15.16 -2.95
N ILE A 75 -7.60 -14.00 -2.64
CA ILE A 75 -7.48 -12.79 -3.45
C ILE A 75 -6.89 -11.68 -2.57
N PHE A 76 -5.91 -10.96 -3.10
CA PHE A 76 -5.35 -9.77 -2.48
C PHE A 76 -5.66 -8.56 -3.37
N ASN A 77 -6.46 -7.62 -2.85
CA ASN A 77 -6.80 -6.40 -3.56
C ASN A 77 -5.88 -5.25 -3.12
N LEU A 78 -4.84 -4.98 -3.92
CA LEU A 78 -3.93 -3.85 -3.78
C LEU A 78 -4.09 -2.85 -4.95
N ALA A 79 -5.02 -3.08 -5.86
CA ALA A 79 -5.22 -2.25 -7.03
C ALA A 79 -5.91 -0.93 -6.65
N CYS A 80 -5.15 0.12 -6.63
CA CYS A 80 -5.62 1.51 -6.53
C CYS A 80 -4.42 2.45 -6.65
N PRO A 81 -4.51 3.60 -7.35
CA PRO A 81 -3.54 4.68 -7.20
C PRO A 81 -3.47 5.10 -5.73
N ALA A 82 -2.28 5.07 -5.12
CA ALA A 82 -2.13 5.22 -3.66
C ALA A 82 -1.26 6.42 -3.25
N SER A 83 -0.63 7.11 -4.19
CA SER A 83 0.09 8.33 -3.88
C SER A 83 -0.74 9.57 -4.24
N PRO A 84 -0.62 10.69 -3.46
CA PRO A 84 -1.37 11.92 -3.73
C PRO A 84 -1.23 12.43 -5.16
N ILE A 85 -0.03 12.41 -5.73
CA ILE A 85 0.22 12.86 -7.10
C ILE A 85 -0.58 12.01 -8.09
N HIS A 86 -0.63 10.69 -7.92
CA HIS A 86 -1.31 9.82 -8.85
C HIS A 86 -2.84 9.91 -8.71
N TYR A 87 -3.40 9.74 -7.51
CA TYR A 87 -4.85 9.71 -7.36
C TYR A 87 -5.51 11.07 -7.60
N GLN A 88 -4.81 12.20 -7.40
CA GLN A 88 -5.31 13.52 -7.71
C GLN A 88 -5.27 13.83 -9.23
N ASN A 89 -4.39 13.18 -9.99
CA ASN A 89 -4.34 13.32 -11.44
C ASN A 89 -5.43 12.50 -12.16
N ILE A 90 -5.88 11.39 -11.55
CA ILE A 90 -6.93 10.51 -12.09
C ILE A 90 -7.99 10.21 -11.01
N PRO A 91 -8.68 11.26 -10.49
CA PRO A 91 -9.53 11.11 -9.30
C PRO A 91 -10.79 10.27 -9.55
N ILE A 92 -11.37 10.35 -10.74
CA ILE A 92 -12.57 9.58 -11.09
C ILE A 92 -12.23 8.09 -11.18
N GLU A 93 -11.19 7.75 -11.92
CA GLU A 93 -10.70 6.38 -12.07
C GLU A 93 -10.30 5.79 -10.71
N THR A 94 -9.70 6.58 -9.83
CA THR A 94 -9.34 6.17 -8.47
C THR A 94 -10.59 5.77 -7.67
N THR A 95 -11.63 6.61 -7.68
CA THR A 95 -12.91 6.31 -7.01
C THR A 95 -13.56 5.05 -7.60
N LEU A 96 -13.63 4.95 -8.93
CA LEU A 96 -14.24 3.81 -9.61
C LEU A 96 -13.48 2.50 -9.33
N THR A 97 -12.15 2.55 -9.30
CA THR A 97 -11.32 1.39 -8.95
C THR A 97 -11.59 0.92 -7.52
N CYS A 98 -11.74 1.84 -6.57
CA CYS A 98 -12.07 1.49 -5.19
C CYS A 98 -13.47 0.86 -5.07
N VAL A 99 -14.45 1.27 -5.87
CA VAL A 99 -15.84 0.80 -5.75
C VAL A 99 -16.12 -0.34 -6.72
N ILE A 100 -16.02 -0.09 -8.03
CA ILE A 100 -16.37 -1.09 -9.07
C ILE A 100 -15.36 -2.23 -9.08
N GLY A 101 -14.07 -1.91 -9.10
CA GLY A 101 -13.00 -2.91 -9.09
C GLY A 101 -13.07 -3.80 -7.85
N THR A 102 -13.25 -3.22 -6.67
CA THR A 102 -13.44 -3.98 -5.43
C THR A 102 -14.67 -4.87 -5.48
N ASN A 103 -15.82 -4.36 -5.97
CA ASN A 103 -17.04 -5.14 -6.13
C ASN A 103 -16.83 -6.33 -7.08
N ASN A 104 -16.11 -6.17 -8.18
CA ASN A 104 -15.80 -7.25 -9.10
C ASN A 104 -14.94 -8.34 -8.45
N LEU A 105 -13.92 -7.96 -7.68
CA LEU A 105 -13.07 -8.92 -6.94
C LEU A 105 -13.85 -9.65 -5.84
N LEU A 106 -14.80 -8.98 -5.17
CA LEU A 106 -15.68 -9.61 -4.18
C LEU A 106 -16.62 -10.64 -4.83
N LYS A 107 -17.17 -10.34 -6.03
CA LYS A 107 -17.93 -11.32 -6.82
C LYS A 107 -17.10 -12.55 -7.17
N LEU A 108 -15.83 -12.37 -7.53
CA LEU A 108 -14.91 -13.48 -7.75
C LEU A 108 -14.69 -14.29 -6.47
N ALA A 109 -14.50 -13.62 -5.32
CA ALA A 109 -14.35 -14.30 -4.03
C ALA A 109 -15.57 -15.17 -3.70
N VAL A 110 -16.80 -14.68 -3.94
CA VAL A 110 -18.04 -15.46 -3.82
C VAL A 110 -18.00 -16.68 -4.74
N LYS A 111 -17.70 -16.47 -6.01
CA LYS A 111 -17.71 -17.53 -7.03
C LYS A 111 -16.71 -18.64 -6.74
N HIS A 112 -15.51 -18.27 -6.31
CA HIS A 112 -14.45 -19.23 -5.98
C HIS A 112 -14.55 -19.81 -4.56
N GLY A 113 -15.41 -19.23 -3.68
CA GLY A 113 -15.52 -19.61 -2.28
C GLY A 113 -14.22 -19.35 -1.52
N CYS A 114 -13.49 -18.33 -1.90
CA CYS A 114 -12.14 -18.05 -1.35
C CYS A 114 -12.10 -16.82 -0.43
N LYS A 115 -11.04 -16.74 0.37
CA LYS A 115 -10.75 -15.59 1.21
C LYS A 115 -10.29 -14.41 0.36
N ILE A 116 -10.65 -13.18 0.78
CA ILE A 116 -10.19 -11.96 0.11
C ILE A 116 -9.69 -10.94 1.14
N LEU A 117 -8.57 -10.28 0.83
CA LEU A 117 -7.99 -9.21 1.62
C LEU A 117 -8.02 -7.89 0.83
N GLN A 118 -8.50 -6.83 1.51
CA GLN A 118 -8.45 -5.43 1.05
C GLN A 118 -7.25 -4.72 1.64
N ALA A 119 -6.41 -4.17 0.79
CA ALA A 119 -5.46 -3.13 1.18
C ALA A 119 -6.21 -1.80 1.33
N SER A 120 -6.68 -1.52 2.53
CA SER A 120 -7.17 -0.22 2.96
C SER A 120 -6.00 0.66 3.43
N THR A 121 -6.27 1.76 4.06
CA THR A 121 -5.28 2.80 4.35
C THR A 121 -5.57 3.51 5.66
N SER A 122 -4.55 4.14 6.26
CA SER A 122 -4.73 5.07 7.37
C SER A 122 -5.51 6.34 6.98
N GLU A 123 -5.66 6.62 5.69
CA GLU A 123 -6.45 7.77 5.20
C GLU A 123 -7.93 7.65 5.53
N VAL A 124 -8.45 6.44 5.82
CA VAL A 124 -9.83 6.26 6.32
C VAL A 124 -10.08 6.97 7.65
N TYR A 125 -9.03 7.36 8.35
CA TYR A 125 -9.10 8.15 9.58
C TYR A 125 -9.11 9.68 9.34
N GLY A 126 -8.75 10.14 8.13
CA GLY A 126 -8.69 11.56 7.77
C GLY A 126 -7.63 12.33 8.57
N ASP A 127 -7.98 13.55 9.02
CA ASP A 127 -7.19 14.32 10.00
C ASP A 127 -7.62 13.90 11.43
N PRO A 128 -6.90 12.94 12.05
CA PRO A 128 -7.39 12.28 13.24
C PRO A 128 -7.31 13.17 14.48
N GLU A 129 -8.36 13.13 15.32
CA GLU A 129 -8.43 13.81 16.62
C GLU A 129 -7.75 13.00 17.73
N ILE A 130 -7.35 11.75 17.46
CA ILE A 130 -6.70 10.85 18.41
C ILE A 130 -5.35 10.36 17.88
N SER A 131 -4.41 10.10 18.79
CA SER A 131 -3.13 9.49 18.49
C SER A 131 -2.67 8.61 19.67
N PRO A 132 -2.24 7.36 19.43
CA PRO A 132 -2.28 6.63 18.15
C PRO A 132 -3.71 6.34 17.69
N GLN A 133 -3.89 6.15 16.34
CA GLN A 133 -5.16 5.76 15.78
C GLN A 133 -5.40 4.26 16.00
N HIS A 134 -6.52 3.89 16.62
CA HIS A 134 -6.97 2.52 16.81
C HIS A 134 -8.15 2.19 15.87
N GLU A 135 -8.41 0.92 15.62
CA GLU A 135 -9.37 0.46 14.60
C GLU A 135 -10.83 0.86 14.88
N HIS A 136 -11.19 1.12 16.14
CA HIS A 136 -12.54 1.58 16.54
C HIS A 136 -12.76 3.08 16.30
N TYR A 137 -11.72 3.83 15.97
CA TYR A 137 -11.88 5.24 15.62
C TYR A 137 -12.51 5.37 14.24
N LEU A 138 -13.63 6.08 14.14
CA LEU A 138 -14.43 6.18 12.90
C LEU A 138 -13.81 7.13 11.86
N GLY A 139 -12.92 8.01 12.30
CA GLY A 139 -12.23 8.95 11.44
C GLY A 139 -12.93 10.30 11.29
N HIS A 140 -12.17 11.27 10.80
CA HIS A 140 -12.61 12.63 10.48
C HIS A 140 -12.14 12.96 9.06
N VAL A 141 -12.89 12.47 8.07
CA VAL A 141 -12.54 12.54 6.64
C VAL A 141 -13.30 13.70 5.98
N ASN A 142 -12.60 14.46 5.14
CA ASN A 142 -13.22 15.44 4.27
C ASN A 142 -13.80 14.73 3.02
N SER A 143 -15.12 14.56 2.96
CA SER A 143 -15.80 13.88 1.85
C SER A 143 -15.89 14.71 0.57
N TYR A 144 -15.55 16.01 0.62
CA TYR A 144 -15.62 16.93 -0.50
C TYR A 144 -14.34 17.75 -0.60
N GLY A 145 -13.28 17.10 -1.11
CA GLY A 145 -11.96 17.71 -1.23
C GLY A 145 -11.06 16.94 -2.19
N PRO A 146 -9.85 17.44 -2.45
CA PRO A 146 -8.94 16.87 -3.46
C PRO A 146 -8.48 15.44 -3.12
N ARG A 147 -8.60 15.00 -1.87
CA ARG A 147 -8.24 13.66 -1.41
C ARG A 147 -9.43 12.71 -1.33
N ALA A 148 -10.67 13.23 -1.40
CA ALA A 148 -11.90 12.45 -1.21
C ALA A 148 -12.01 11.24 -2.16
N CYS A 149 -11.52 11.34 -3.39
CA CYS A 149 -11.51 10.24 -4.36
C CYS A 149 -10.81 8.98 -3.83
N TYR A 150 -9.75 9.14 -3.06
CA TYR A 150 -9.00 8.05 -2.45
C TYR A 150 -9.55 7.70 -1.06
N ASP A 151 -9.70 8.69 -0.20
CA ASP A 151 -10.07 8.50 1.21
C ASP A 151 -11.46 7.87 1.33
N GLU A 152 -12.48 8.48 0.70
CA GLU A 152 -13.84 7.94 0.67
C GLU A 152 -13.95 6.70 -0.22
N GLY A 153 -13.18 6.61 -1.31
CA GLY A 153 -13.09 5.40 -2.12
C GLY A 153 -12.67 4.18 -1.31
N LYS A 154 -11.65 4.31 -0.45
CA LYS A 154 -11.21 3.23 0.45
C LYS A 154 -12.24 2.92 1.54
N ARG A 155 -12.92 3.94 2.10
CA ARG A 155 -14.03 3.74 3.05
C ARG A 155 -15.19 2.98 2.41
N ALA A 156 -15.55 3.32 1.17
CA ALA A 156 -16.59 2.60 0.42
C ALA A 156 -16.18 1.14 0.14
N ALA A 157 -14.90 0.88 -0.14
CA ALA A 157 -14.39 -0.49 -0.29
C ALA A 157 -14.51 -1.30 1.02
N GLU A 158 -14.22 -0.71 2.20
CA GLU A 158 -14.44 -1.36 3.49
C GLU A 158 -15.93 -1.68 3.73
N ALA A 159 -16.83 -0.77 3.36
CA ALA A 159 -18.27 -0.98 3.47
C ALA A 159 -18.75 -2.14 2.57
N LEU A 160 -18.25 -2.24 1.33
CA LEU A 160 -18.52 -3.38 0.45
C LEU A 160 -18.03 -4.70 1.07
N PHE A 161 -16.84 -4.72 1.66
CA PHE A 161 -16.31 -5.92 2.33
C PHE A 161 -17.18 -6.35 3.51
N TYR A 162 -17.66 -5.40 4.31
CA TYR A 162 -18.61 -5.68 5.40
C TYR A 162 -19.92 -6.28 4.88
N ASP A 163 -20.52 -5.72 3.83
CA ASP A 163 -21.79 -6.18 3.29
C ASP A 163 -21.68 -7.54 2.58
N TYR A 164 -20.61 -7.78 1.81
CA TYR A 164 -20.36 -9.08 1.20
C TYR A 164 -20.15 -10.20 2.23
N LYS A 165 -19.48 -9.88 3.35
CA LYS A 165 -19.36 -10.80 4.50
C LYS A 165 -20.76 -11.12 5.05
N ARG A 166 -21.57 -10.09 5.31
CA ARG A 166 -22.90 -10.22 5.95
C ARG A 166 -23.91 -10.94 5.05
N ILE A 167 -23.92 -10.64 3.76
CA ILE A 167 -24.95 -11.11 2.82
C ILE A 167 -24.54 -12.44 2.17
N HIS A 168 -23.27 -12.57 1.78
CA HIS A 168 -22.77 -13.70 1.01
C HIS A 168 -21.83 -14.62 1.80
N GLY A 169 -21.53 -14.33 3.06
CA GLY A 169 -20.64 -15.14 3.89
C GLY A 169 -19.17 -15.15 3.42
N VAL A 170 -18.76 -14.14 2.64
CA VAL A 170 -17.38 -14.06 2.14
C VAL A 170 -16.40 -13.92 3.31
N ASN A 171 -15.33 -14.70 3.27
CA ASN A 171 -14.27 -14.65 4.27
C ASN A 171 -13.34 -13.47 4.01
N THR A 172 -13.72 -12.29 4.52
CA THR A 172 -13.05 -11.02 4.26
C THR A 172 -11.94 -10.71 5.27
N ARG A 173 -10.90 -10.00 4.81
CA ARG A 173 -9.84 -9.38 5.64
C ARG A 173 -9.64 -7.95 5.16
N ILE A 174 -9.41 -7.03 6.09
CA ILE A 174 -9.12 -5.63 5.79
C ILE A 174 -7.87 -5.23 6.56
N VAL A 175 -6.87 -4.69 5.89
CA VAL A 175 -5.70 -4.10 6.52
C VAL A 175 -5.68 -2.60 6.24
N ARG A 176 -5.58 -1.78 7.30
CA ARG A 176 -5.37 -0.33 7.21
C ARG A 176 -3.89 -0.05 7.26
N ILE A 177 -3.32 0.21 6.08
CA ILE A 177 -1.88 0.39 5.89
C ILE A 177 -1.48 1.80 6.27
N PHE A 178 -0.51 1.92 7.16
CA PHE A 178 0.17 3.18 7.47
C PHE A 178 1.38 3.37 6.54
N ASN A 179 2.04 4.55 6.60
CA ASN A 179 3.10 4.88 5.65
C ASN A 179 4.14 3.77 5.52
N THR A 180 4.34 3.33 4.30
CA THR A 180 5.24 2.23 3.97
C THR A 180 6.24 2.67 2.92
N TYR A 181 7.47 2.19 3.01
CA TYR A 181 8.57 2.51 2.11
C TYR A 181 9.41 1.28 1.76
N GLY A 182 10.18 1.36 0.69
CA GLY A 182 11.08 0.31 0.25
C GLY A 182 11.37 0.32 -1.25
N PRO A 183 12.16 -0.65 -1.75
CA PRO A 183 12.36 -0.89 -3.18
C PRO A 183 11.04 -1.04 -3.96
N ASN A 184 11.07 -0.88 -5.26
CA ASN A 184 9.93 -0.90 -6.18
C ASN A 184 8.95 0.28 -6.04
N MET A 185 9.24 1.28 -5.18
CA MET A 185 8.56 2.56 -5.27
C MET A 185 9.01 3.31 -6.54
N SER A 186 8.09 4.05 -7.14
CA SER A 186 8.40 4.90 -8.30
C SER A 186 9.34 6.04 -7.91
N VAL A 187 10.26 6.42 -8.81
CA VAL A 187 11.08 7.64 -8.68
C VAL A 187 10.19 8.89 -8.59
N ALA A 188 9.03 8.87 -9.25
CA ALA A 188 8.03 9.94 -9.25
C ALA A 188 6.86 9.66 -8.29
N ASP A 189 7.05 8.84 -7.24
CA ASP A 189 5.99 8.47 -6.31
C ASP A 189 5.44 9.67 -5.52
N GLY A 190 6.29 10.63 -5.14
CA GLY A 190 5.91 11.85 -4.43
C GLY A 190 5.68 11.66 -2.92
N ARG A 191 5.69 10.44 -2.39
CA ARG A 191 5.66 10.21 -0.93
C ARG A 191 7.01 10.57 -0.31
N VAL A 192 6.99 11.01 0.93
CA VAL A 192 8.11 11.70 1.57
C VAL A 192 9.44 10.94 1.52
N VAL A 193 9.45 9.62 1.80
CA VAL A 193 10.71 8.83 1.84
C VAL A 193 11.34 8.77 0.46
N SER A 194 10.57 8.38 -0.58
CA SER A 194 11.05 8.31 -1.96
C SER A 194 11.48 9.68 -2.47
N ASN A 195 10.67 10.72 -2.18
CA ASN A 195 10.96 12.07 -2.62
C ASN A 195 12.28 12.60 -2.05
N PHE A 196 12.49 12.48 -0.73
CA PHE A 196 13.72 12.93 -0.09
C PHE A 196 14.96 12.15 -0.57
N ILE A 197 14.83 10.83 -0.79
CA ILE A 197 15.93 10.01 -1.33
C ILE A 197 16.28 10.47 -2.74
N VAL A 198 15.28 10.65 -3.62
CA VAL A 198 15.51 11.05 -5.01
C VAL A 198 16.14 12.44 -5.08
N GLN A 199 15.63 13.41 -4.31
CA GLN A 199 16.22 14.75 -4.22
C GLN A 199 17.67 14.70 -3.74
N ALA A 200 17.95 13.97 -2.66
CA ALA A 200 19.30 13.83 -2.14
C ALA A 200 20.27 13.19 -3.15
N LEU A 201 19.85 12.14 -3.86
CA LEU A 201 20.68 11.45 -4.86
C LEU A 201 20.94 12.30 -6.11
N ARG A 202 20.04 13.22 -6.45
CA ARG A 202 20.21 14.17 -7.55
C ARG A 202 20.99 15.42 -7.17
N GLY A 203 21.32 15.59 -5.88
CA GLY A 203 21.93 16.83 -5.36
C GLY A 203 20.97 18.02 -5.35
N GLU A 204 19.67 17.77 -5.44
CA GLU A 204 18.60 18.77 -5.33
C GLU A 204 18.36 19.09 -3.84
N ASP A 205 17.84 20.28 -3.54
CA ASP A 205 17.43 20.63 -2.19
C ASP A 205 16.25 19.77 -1.72
N ILE A 206 16.31 19.28 -0.46
CA ILE A 206 15.23 18.49 0.13
C ILE A 206 14.12 19.42 0.58
N THR A 207 12.93 19.21 0.02
CA THR A 207 11.75 20.04 0.25
C THR A 207 10.93 19.52 1.42
N ILE A 208 10.89 20.25 2.53
CA ILE A 208 10.01 19.98 3.67
C ILE A 208 8.82 20.94 3.60
N TYR A 209 7.60 20.40 3.66
CA TYR A 209 6.39 21.20 3.77
C TYR A 209 6.11 21.51 5.25
N GLY A 210 5.79 22.78 5.56
CA GLY A 210 5.68 23.28 6.94
C GLY A 210 7.04 23.52 7.58
N ASP A 211 7.11 23.44 8.91
CA ASP A 211 8.32 23.66 9.71
C ASP A 211 9.17 22.39 9.95
N GLY A 212 8.69 21.24 9.48
CA GLY A 212 9.37 19.95 9.63
C GLY A 212 9.16 19.26 10.97
N SER A 213 8.39 19.85 11.89
CA SER A 213 8.07 19.27 13.21
C SER A 213 7.01 18.18 13.14
N GLN A 214 6.20 18.14 12.07
CA GLN A 214 5.19 17.11 11.89
C GLN A 214 5.83 15.72 11.86
N SER A 215 5.26 14.79 12.64
CA SER A 215 5.76 13.42 12.75
C SER A 215 4.97 12.44 11.88
N ARG A 216 5.65 11.41 11.43
CA ARG A 216 5.08 10.25 10.72
C ARG A 216 5.77 8.98 11.19
N SER A 217 5.03 7.90 11.13
CA SER A 217 5.57 6.56 11.32
C SER A 217 5.84 5.90 9.97
N PHE A 218 6.91 5.11 9.87
CA PHE A 218 7.31 4.48 8.60
C PHE A 218 7.57 2.99 8.80
N CYS A 219 6.86 2.15 8.06
CA CYS A 219 7.01 0.71 8.05
C CYS A 219 7.80 0.27 6.81
N TYR A 220 8.78 -0.59 7.00
CA TYR A 220 9.50 -1.17 5.87
C TYR A 220 8.64 -2.23 5.18
N PHE A 221 8.71 -2.31 3.85
CA PHE A 221 7.82 -3.15 3.05
C PHE A 221 7.78 -4.62 3.47
N SER A 222 8.92 -5.20 3.87
CA SER A 222 8.96 -6.62 4.24
C SER A 222 8.17 -6.90 5.51
N ASP A 223 8.26 -6.03 6.51
CA ASP A 223 7.46 -6.12 7.73
C ASP A 223 5.97 -5.98 7.40
N LEU A 224 5.62 -5.07 6.47
CA LEU A 224 4.24 -4.88 6.05
C LEU A 224 3.68 -6.11 5.33
N ILE A 225 4.46 -6.75 4.43
CA ILE A 225 4.04 -7.99 3.74
C ILE A 225 3.83 -9.13 4.75
N ASP A 226 4.72 -9.25 5.74
CA ASP A 226 4.55 -10.22 6.83
C ASP A 226 3.28 -9.96 7.65
N ALA A 227 2.98 -8.68 7.99
CA ALA A 227 1.73 -8.29 8.65
C ALA A 227 0.50 -8.66 7.83
N MET A 228 0.53 -8.32 6.53
CA MET A 228 -0.57 -8.60 5.60
C MET A 228 -0.86 -10.11 5.53
N LEU A 229 0.16 -10.94 5.41
CA LEU A 229 0.01 -12.41 5.40
C LEU A 229 -0.44 -12.95 6.76
N THR A 230 0.02 -12.38 7.86
CA THR A 230 -0.45 -12.72 9.22
C THR A 230 -1.95 -12.46 9.35
N VAL A 231 -2.42 -11.27 8.97
CA VAL A 231 -3.86 -10.94 8.98
C VAL A 231 -4.65 -11.82 8.01
N PHE A 232 -4.13 -12.06 6.80
CA PHE A 232 -4.78 -12.93 5.82
C PHE A 232 -5.01 -14.33 6.37
N ASN A 233 -4.05 -14.88 7.10
CA ASN A 233 -4.13 -16.23 7.65
C ASN A 233 -4.89 -16.32 9.00
N SER A 234 -5.17 -15.19 9.65
CA SER A 234 -5.95 -15.15 10.90
C SER A 234 -7.45 -15.33 10.64
N ASP A 235 -8.23 -15.40 11.74
CA ASP A 235 -9.69 -15.42 11.71
C ASP A 235 -10.34 -14.04 11.96
N ILE A 236 -9.53 -12.99 12.14
CA ILE A 236 -10.02 -11.63 12.35
C ILE A 236 -10.65 -11.10 11.06
N GLN A 237 -11.91 -10.72 11.14
CA GLN A 237 -12.70 -10.20 10.01
C GLN A 237 -13.13 -8.73 10.20
N THR A 238 -12.54 -8.04 11.14
CA THR A 238 -12.62 -6.58 11.29
C THR A 238 -11.39 -5.93 10.67
N PRO A 239 -11.41 -4.63 10.37
CA PRO A 239 -10.19 -3.92 9.95
C PRO A 239 -9.06 -4.07 10.98
N VAL A 240 -7.83 -4.17 10.50
CA VAL A 240 -6.61 -4.30 11.31
C VAL A 240 -5.59 -3.26 10.85
N ASN A 241 -5.11 -2.44 11.77
CA ASN A 241 -4.00 -1.53 11.50
C ASN A 241 -2.69 -2.29 11.33
N ILE A 242 -1.95 -1.99 10.26
CA ILE A 242 -0.60 -2.53 10.05
C ILE A 242 0.37 -1.40 9.73
N GLY A 243 1.49 -1.39 10.42
CA GLY A 243 2.49 -0.32 10.32
C GLY A 243 3.51 -0.39 11.45
N ASN A 244 4.41 0.58 11.49
CA ASN A 244 5.38 0.72 12.57
C ASN A 244 5.00 1.93 13.43
N PRO A 245 4.81 1.82 14.76
CA PRO A 245 4.41 2.94 15.62
C PRO A 245 5.54 3.92 15.94
N GLY A 246 6.78 3.62 15.56
CA GLY A 246 7.93 4.52 15.76
C GLY A 246 7.81 5.78 14.92
N GLU A 247 7.79 6.94 15.58
CA GLU A 247 7.63 8.24 14.92
C GLU A 247 8.96 8.92 14.65
N PHE A 248 9.01 9.62 13.53
CA PHE A 248 10.12 10.51 13.14
C PHE A 248 9.55 11.81 12.62
N THR A 249 10.18 12.92 12.96
CA THR A 249 9.86 14.21 12.34
C THR A 249 10.34 14.24 10.90
N MET A 250 9.75 15.09 10.09
CA MET A 250 10.21 15.27 8.70
C MET A 250 11.64 15.79 8.66
N LEU A 251 12.01 16.63 9.62
CA LEU A 251 13.38 17.12 9.74
C LEU A 251 14.39 15.99 10.05
N GLU A 252 14.07 15.12 11.02
CA GLU A 252 14.92 13.97 11.36
C GLU A 252 15.08 13.01 10.17
N LEU A 253 14.00 12.75 9.43
CA LEU A 253 14.04 11.90 8.24
C LEU A 253 14.96 12.50 7.16
N ALA A 254 14.80 13.80 6.86
CA ALA A 254 15.62 14.49 5.87
C ALA A 254 17.11 14.45 6.25
N GLN A 255 17.45 14.76 7.50
CA GLN A 255 18.81 14.71 8.01
C GLN A 255 19.44 13.30 7.92
N LYS A 256 18.65 12.25 8.25
CA LYS A 256 19.10 10.85 8.09
C LYS A 256 19.39 10.51 6.63
N ILE A 257 18.51 10.91 5.70
CA ILE A 257 18.69 10.64 4.28
C ILE A 257 19.91 11.38 3.72
N ILE A 258 20.11 12.67 4.04
CA ILE A 258 21.30 13.42 3.66
C ILE A 258 22.57 12.69 4.12
N LYS A 259 22.59 12.27 5.38
CA LYS A 259 23.73 11.52 5.95
C LYS A 259 23.99 10.21 5.22
N LEU A 260 22.95 9.41 4.98
CA LEU A 260 23.08 8.09 4.35
C LEU A 260 23.42 8.14 2.86
N THR A 261 23.02 9.19 2.17
CA THR A 261 23.33 9.42 0.75
C THR A 261 24.65 10.14 0.53
N HIS A 262 25.26 10.67 1.60
CA HIS A 262 26.42 11.58 1.55
C HIS A 262 26.16 12.81 0.65
N SER A 263 24.91 13.26 0.62
CA SER A 263 24.50 14.40 -0.22
C SER A 263 24.88 15.74 0.41
N ASN A 264 25.15 16.73 -0.45
CA ASN A 264 25.30 18.13 -0.08
C ASN A 264 23.98 18.92 -0.15
N SER A 265 22.84 18.24 -0.34
CA SER A 265 21.51 18.85 -0.41
C SER A 265 21.21 19.68 0.83
N LYS A 266 20.63 20.85 0.63
CA LYS A 266 20.12 21.69 1.72
C LYS A 266 18.65 21.34 1.99
N ILE A 267 18.18 21.68 3.18
CA ILE A 267 16.77 21.58 3.52
C ILE A 267 16.12 22.93 3.24
N VAL A 268 15.04 22.90 2.44
CA VAL A 268 14.22 24.09 2.13
C VAL A 268 12.78 23.85 2.59
N TYR A 269 12.15 24.89 3.11
CA TYR A 269 10.80 24.82 3.67
C TYR A 269 9.80 25.43 2.71
N MET A 270 8.68 24.74 2.52
CA MET A 270 7.57 25.16 1.65
C MET A 270 6.26 25.23 2.43
N PRO A 271 5.27 26.03 1.99
CA PRO A 271 3.95 26.05 2.62
C PRO A 271 3.31 24.67 2.67
N LEU A 272 2.62 24.35 3.78
CA LEU A 272 1.85 23.09 3.90
C LEU A 272 0.75 23.04 2.83
N PRO A 273 0.58 21.91 2.13
CA PRO A 273 -0.60 21.66 1.33
C PRO A 273 -1.87 21.65 2.18
N GLY A 274 -3.00 22.08 1.62
CA GLY A 274 -4.30 21.90 2.26
C GLY A 274 -4.63 20.41 2.43
N ASP A 275 -5.38 20.07 3.48
CA ASP A 275 -5.87 18.72 3.80
C ASP A 275 -4.78 17.66 4.12
N ASP A 276 -3.52 18.03 4.42
CA ASP A 276 -2.53 17.06 4.88
C ASP A 276 -2.70 16.81 6.39
N PRO A 277 -2.99 15.56 6.82
CA PRO A 277 -3.16 15.23 8.24
C PRO A 277 -1.94 15.60 9.07
N LYS A 278 -2.17 16.16 10.27
CA LYS A 278 -1.10 16.60 11.15
C LYS A 278 -0.30 15.44 11.74
N GLN A 279 -0.95 14.31 12.03
CA GLN A 279 -0.34 13.19 12.73
C GLN A 279 -0.86 11.84 12.23
N ARG A 280 0.04 10.86 12.03
CA ARG A 280 -0.29 9.48 11.64
C ARG A 280 0.58 8.51 12.39
N ARG A 281 -0.03 7.84 13.38
CA ARG A 281 0.62 6.82 14.20
C ARG A 281 -0.34 5.66 14.43
N PRO A 282 -0.03 4.41 13.99
CA PRO A 282 -0.90 3.27 14.24
C PRO A 282 -0.88 2.82 15.70
N ASP A 283 -2.04 2.52 16.25
CA ASP A 283 -2.13 1.51 17.29
C ASP A 283 -2.07 0.15 16.58
N ILE A 284 -1.11 -0.67 16.95
CA ILE A 284 -0.88 -2.02 16.39
C ILE A 284 -1.19 -3.15 17.39
N GLY A 285 -1.92 -2.85 18.46
CA GLY A 285 -2.26 -3.82 19.50
C GLY A 285 -2.98 -5.03 18.93
N LEU A 286 -3.89 -4.84 17.98
CA LEU A 286 -4.64 -5.93 17.39
C LEU A 286 -3.75 -6.85 16.53
N VAL A 287 -2.89 -6.33 15.68
CA VAL A 287 -1.99 -7.19 14.89
C VAL A 287 -0.90 -7.82 15.76
N ASN A 288 -0.46 -7.15 16.83
CA ASN A 288 0.47 -7.73 17.81
C ASN A 288 -0.12 -8.96 18.49
N SER A 289 -1.43 -8.98 18.76
CA SER A 289 -2.11 -10.15 19.35
C SER A 289 -2.10 -11.37 18.43
N LEU A 290 -1.83 -11.18 17.13
CA LEU A 290 -1.62 -12.24 16.15
C LEU A 290 -0.15 -12.72 16.07
N GLY A 291 0.72 -12.21 16.94
CA GLY A 291 2.15 -12.58 16.99
C GLY A 291 3.04 -11.80 16.02
N TRP A 292 2.54 -10.73 15.39
CA TRP A 292 3.34 -9.88 14.50
C TRP A 292 3.76 -8.57 15.19
N SER A 293 4.98 -8.15 14.91
CA SER A 293 5.49 -6.80 15.22
C SER A 293 6.51 -6.37 14.17
N PRO A 294 6.69 -5.04 13.90
CA PRO A 294 7.72 -4.58 12.97
C PRO A 294 9.12 -4.88 13.51
N LYS A 295 10.01 -5.33 12.63
CA LYS A 295 11.35 -5.81 12.98
C LYS A 295 12.47 -4.96 12.38
N ILE A 296 12.19 -4.26 11.26
CA ILE A 296 13.21 -3.55 10.50
C ILE A 296 13.27 -2.09 10.99
N PRO A 297 14.40 -1.67 11.62
CA PRO A 297 14.63 -0.27 11.97
C PRO A 297 14.62 0.62 10.72
N LEU A 298 14.18 1.88 10.87
CA LEU A 298 14.10 2.83 9.77
C LEU A 298 15.43 2.94 8.99
N GLU A 299 16.55 3.04 9.69
CA GLU A 299 17.87 3.22 9.08
C GLU A 299 18.24 2.03 8.18
N ASN A 300 17.98 0.80 8.63
CA ASN A 300 18.27 -0.41 7.84
C ASN A 300 17.43 -0.47 6.56
N GLY A 301 16.14 -0.14 6.65
CA GLY A 301 15.28 -0.08 5.48
C GLY A 301 15.64 1.05 4.53
N LEU A 302 16.12 2.20 5.05
CA LEU A 302 16.60 3.30 4.23
C LEU A 302 17.84 2.93 3.41
N TYR A 303 18.81 2.20 3.96
CA TYR A 303 19.99 1.73 3.19
C TYR A 303 19.57 0.98 1.94
N THR A 304 18.75 -0.05 2.07
CA THR A 304 18.29 -0.86 0.93
C THR A 304 17.46 -0.04 -0.06
N THR A 305 16.65 0.89 0.46
CA THR A 305 15.80 1.75 -0.39
C THR A 305 16.65 2.76 -1.18
N ILE A 306 17.68 3.35 -0.54
CA ILE A 306 18.63 4.26 -1.20
C ILE A 306 19.39 3.53 -2.30
N ASP A 307 19.89 2.32 -2.05
CA ASP A 307 20.63 1.55 -3.06
C ASP A 307 19.74 1.22 -4.27
N TYR A 308 18.48 0.84 -4.05
CA TYR A 308 17.52 0.67 -5.12
C TYR A 308 17.34 1.95 -5.97
N PHE A 309 17.19 3.11 -5.35
CA PHE A 309 17.03 4.37 -6.09
C PHE A 309 18.32 4.80 -6.79
N LYS A 310 19.51 4.52 -6.24
CA LYS A 310 20.79 4.73 -6.93
C LYS A 310 20.84 3.97 -8.25
N GLU A 311 20.49 2.68 -8.22
CA GLU A 311 20.45 1.86 -9.44
C GLU A 311 19.44 2.43 -10.47
N LYS A 312 18.24 2.81 -10.01
CA LYS A 312 17.19 3.36 -10.89
C LYS A 312 17.53 4.72 -11.51
N LEU A 313 18.33 5.52 -10.84
CA LEU A 313 18.74 6.85 -11.33
C LEU A 313 20.01 6.81 -12.19
N SER A 314 20.74 5.69 -12.17
CA SER A 314 21.95 5.49 -12.99
C SER A 314 21.65 5.05 -14.43
N HIS A 315 20.39 4.73 -14.70
CA HIS A 315 19.86 4.29 -16.00
C HIS A 315 18.82 5.27 -16.54
#